data_d44eac8eb09d546d23ea598516cc0e81
#
_entry.id   d44eac8eb09d546d23ea598516cc0e81
#
_cell.length_a   1.000
_cell.length_b   1.000
_cell.length_c   1.000
_cell.angle_alpha   90.00
_cell.angle_beta   90.00
_cell.angle_gamma   90.00
#
_symmetry.space_group_name_H-M   'P 1'
#
loop_
_entity.id
_entity.type
_entity.pdbx_description
1 polymer ?
#
loop_
_entity_poly.entity_id
_entity_poly.type
_entity_poly.pdbx_seq_one_letter_code
_entity_poly.pdbx_strand_id
1 'polypeptide(L)'
;MKRIVILASDTLHRRYYIKRIIAAGIPITGVIFESTSIKPSFPVSPFFSAEEAEFERNNFFRDFDDSLDSLNVRVFETINDHACKHFIEELDIDFCVVFGTRKVEPFIINLFKDGAINVHRGIAEEYRGLDTNLWAIYHSDLKNVGVTIHYLAKELDTGDIVFQECLSYPNNAKVFELRFYETVLSAELSIKALKNYLTGNLTYRPQIKKGRYYSFMPLVIKELLPLKLEKLLKNYYG
;
A
#
# COMPACT_ATOMS: atom_id res chain seq x y z
N MET A 1 -14.90 21.10 -6.45
CA MET A 1 -14.34 20.22 -5.39
C MET A 1 -13.49 19.18 -6.09
N LYS A 2 -12.29 18.86 -5.59
CA LYS A 2 -11.43 17.84 -6.20
C LYS A 2 -12.05 16.44 -6.07
N ARG A 3 -11.99 15.67 -7.15
CA ARG A 3 -12.52 14.30 -7.25
C ARG A 3 -11.39 13.30 -7.11
N ILE A 4 -11.45 12.48 -6.06
CA ILE A 4 -10.39 11.53 -5.73
C ILE A 4 -10.94 10.10 -5.80
N VAL A 5 -10.21 9.20 -6.50
CA VAL A 5 -10.52 7.78 -6.55
C VAL A 5 -9.43 6.96 -5.86
N ILE A 6 -9.81 5.84 -5.26
CA ILE A 6 -8.86 4.86 -4.73
C ILE A 6 -8.95 3.59 -5.57
N LEU A 7 -7.83 3.12 -6.10
CA LEU A 7 -7.68 1.82 -6.75
C LEU A 7 -6.99 0.86 -5.79
N ALA A 8 -7.62 -0.27 -5.50
CA ALA A 8 -7.05 -1.24 -4.55
C ALA A 8 -7.47 -2.68 -4.92
N SER A 9 -6.94 -3.70 -4.25
CA SER A 9 -7.61 -5.00 -4.17
C SER A 9 -8.42 -5.10 -2.89
N ASP A 10 -9.53 -5.86 -2.90
CA ASP A 10 -10.44 -5.96 -1.75
C ASP A 10 -9.87 -6.89 -0.68
N THR A 11 -9.35 -6.31 0.37
CA THR A 11 -8.81 -6.99 1.55
C THR A 11 -9.11 -6.21 2.81
N LEU A 12 -9.12 -6.89 3.96
CA LEU A 12 -9.45 -6.29 5.26
C LEU A 12 -8.61 -5.04 5.55
N HIS A 13 -7.29 -5.13 5.41
CA HIS A 13 -6.40 -4.01 5.68
C HIS A 13 -6.58 -2.83 4.72
N ARG A 14 -6.99 -3.05 3.46
CA ARG A 14 -7.28 -1.96 2.52
C ARG A 14 -8.63 -1.31 2.77
N ARG A 15 -9.62 -2.09 3.20
CA ARG A 15 -10.88 -1.53 3.69
C ARG A 15 -10.65 -0.61 4.89
N TYR A 16 -9.83 -1.04 5.86
CA TYR A 16 -9.42 -0.18 6.97
C TYR A 16 -8.71 1.10 6.48
N TYR A 17 -7.74 0.96 5.59
CA TYR A 17 -7.04 2.11 4.99
C TYR A 17 -8.01 3.12 4.36
N ILE A 18 -8.96 2.66 3.55
CA ILE A 18 -9.98 3.50 2.91
C ILE A 18 -10.83 4.21 3.97
N LYS A 19 -11.30 3.49 4.98
CA LYS A 19 -12.08 4.06 6.08
C LYS A 19 -11.31 5.13 6.86
N ARG A 20 -10.02 4.93 7.11
CA ARG A 20 -9.17 5.93 7.77
C ARG A 20 -9.07 7.23 6.94
N ILE A 21 -8.96 7.12 5.62
CA ILE A 21 -8.95 8.28 4.72
C ILE A 21 -10.27 9.04 4.79
N ILE A 22 -11.40 8.34 4.75
CA ILE A 22 -12.73 8.95 4.83
C ILE A 22 -12.95 9.60 6.20
N ALA A 23 -12.60 8.91 7.28
CA ALA A 23 -12.71 9.44 8.65
C ALA A 23 -11.87 10.69 8.87
N ALA A 24 -10.80 10.87 8.09
CA ALA A 24 -9.99 12.10 8.10
C ALA A 24 -10.61 13.27 7.31
N GLY A 25 -11.83 13.10 6.76
CA GLY A 25 -12.56 14.13 6.01
C GLY A 25 -12.10 14.29 4.56
N ILE A 26 -11.36 13.32 4.00
CA ILE A 26 -10.95 13.36 2.59
C ILE A 26 -12.14 12.96 1.70
N PRO A 27 -12.53 13.80 0.71
CA PRO A 27 -13.65 13.51 -0.18
C PRO A 27 -13.24 12.43 -1.20
N ILE A 28 -13.69 11.19 -1.01
CA ILE A 28 -13.49 10.10 -1.95
C ILE A 28 -14.71 10.00 -2.86
N THR A 29 -14.50 10.16 -4.17
CA THR A 29 -15.53 10.06 -5.20
C THR A 29 -15.92 8.61 -5.49
N GLY A 30 -14.99 7.70 -5.41
CA GLY A 30 -15.22 6.28 -5.64
C GLY A 30 -14.05 5.40 -5.22
N VAL A 31 -14.33 4.11 -5.11
CA VAL A 31 -13.35 3.05 -4.86
C VAL A 31 -13.48 2.00 -5.95
N ILE A 32 -12.38 1.65 -6.55
CA ILE A 32 -12.32 0.60 -7.59
C ILE A 32 -11.47 -0.54 -7.05
N PHE A 33 -12.07 -1.71 -6.93
CA PHE A 33 -11.36 -2.92 -6.56
C PHE A 33 -10.96 -3.76 -7.77
N GLU A 34 -9.72 -4.19 -7.79
CA GLU A 34 -9.22 -5.22 -8.69
C GLU A 34 -9.38 -6.59 -8.05
N SER A 35 -10.15 -7.50 -8.71
CA SER A 35 -10.43 -8.82 -8.14
C SER A 35 -9.35 -9.86 -8.46
N THR A 36 -8.59 -9.69 -9.53
CA THR A 36 -7.52 -10.63 -9.90
C THR A 36 -6.20 -10.25 -9.26
N SER A 37 -5.53 -11.22 -8.66
CA SER A 37 -4.18 -11.07 -8.09
C SER A 37 -3.14 -11.81 -8.93
N ILE A 38 -1.93 -11.28 -8.98
CA ILE A 38 -0.78 -12.00 -9.54
C ILE A 38 -0.42 -13.14 -8.58
N LYS A 39 -0.33 -14.36 -9.13
CA LYS A 39 0.14 -15.54 -8.39
C LYS A 39 1.51 -15.94 -8.94
N PRO A 40 2.52 -16.12 -8.10
CA PRO A 40 3.81 -16.66 -8.55
C PRO A 40 3.66 -18.14 -8.93
N SER A 41 4.59 -18.65 -9.75
CA SER A 41 4.67 -20.05 -10.13
C SER A 41 5.23 -21.00 -9.06
N PHE A 42 5.63 -20.46 -7.91
CA PHE A 42 6.19 -21.21 -6.79
C PHE A 42 5.37 -20.96 -5.51
N PRO A 43 5.44 -21.87 -4.52
CA PRO A 43 4.73 -21.71 -3.26
C PRO A 43 5.13 -20.43 -2.56
N VAL A 44 4.13 -19.59 -2.29
CA VAL A 44 4.23 -18.47 -1.35
C VAL A 44 3.26 -18.79 -0.23
N SER A 45 3.70 -18.66 1.01
CA SER A 45 2.74 -18.67 2.11
C SER A 45 1.66 -17.65 1.79
N PRO A 46 0.36 -17.98 1.95
CA PRO A 46 -0.60 -16.92 2.08
C PRO A 46 -0.02 -15.97 3.12
N PHE A 47 -0.01 -14.70 2.82
CA PHE A 47 0.49 -13.67 3.75
C PHE A 47 -0.29 -13.68 5.06
N PHE A 48 -1.32 -14.49 5.10
CA PHE A 48 -2.30 -14.64 6.16
C PHE A 48 -2.14 -16.02 6.81
N SER A 49 -1.44 -16.06 7.91
CA SER A 49 -1.72 -17.07 8.92
C SER A 49 -3.07 -16.75 9.58
N ALA A 50 -3.70 -17.73 10.21
CA ALA A 50 -4.89 -17.49 11.02
C ALA A 50 -4.63 -16.39 12.06
N GLU A 51 -3.43 -16.37 12.66
CA GLU A 51 -2.98 -15.39 13.64
C GLU A 51 -2.93 -13.97 13.07
N GLU A 52 -2.46 -13.78 11.83
CA GLU A 52 -2.44 -12.49 11.16
C GLU A 52 -3.86 -11.98 10.91
N ALA A 53 -4.74 -12.83 10.40
CA ALA A 53 -6.13 -12.46 10.13
C ALA A 53 -6.89 -12.14 11.43
N GLU A 54 -6.64 -12.87 12.51
CA GLU A 54 -7.22 -12.61 13.82
C GLU A 54 -6.68 -11.30 14.41
N PHE A 55 -5.37 -11.10 14.36
CA PHE A 55 -4.72 -9.87 14.83
C PHE A 55 -5.26 -8.65 14.09
N GLU A 56 -5.34 -8.69 12.76
CA GLU A 56 -5.88 -7.59 11.98
C GLU A 56 -7.35 -7.30 12.29
N ARG A 57 -8.19 -8.32 12.39
CA ARG A 57 -9.61 -8.14 12.72
C ARG A 57 -9.78 -7.44 14.06
N ASN A 58 -9.02 -7.88 15.06
CA ASN A 58 -9.09 -7.36 16.42
C ASN A 58 -8.53 -5.93 16.56
N ASN A 59 -7.62 -5.51 15.67
CA ASN A 59 -6.96 -4.22 15.76
C ASN A 59 -7.46 -3.20 14.74
N PHE A 60 -7.91 -3.62 13.54
CA PHE A 60 -8.43 -2.69 12.54
C PHE A 60 -9.88 -2.28 12.80
N PHE A 61 -10.73 -3.22 13.19
CA PHE A 61 -12.18 -3.03 13.24
C PHE A 61 -12.76 -3.19 14.65
N ARG A 62 -11.95 -2.94 15.68
CA ARG A 62 -12.46 -2.93 17.06
C ARG A 62 -13.62 -1.94 17.24
N ASP A 63 -13.51 -0.77 16.58
CA ASP A 63 -14.43 0.36 16.71
C ASP A 63 -15.11 0.75 15.39
N PHE A 64 -14.89 0.01 14.30
CA PHE A 64 -15.42 0.29 12.96
C PHE A 64 -15.97 -0.98 12.34
N ASP A 65 -17.08 -0.88 11.59
CA ASP A 65 -17.45 -1.92 10.64
C ASP A 65 -16.57 -1.81 9.38
N ASP A 66 -16.42 -2.90 8.62
CA ASP A 66 -15.65 -2.94 7.37
C ASP A 66 -16.47 -2.59 6.12
N SER A 67 -17.76 -2.22 6.28
CA SER A 67 -18.64 -1.83 5.17
C SER A 67 -18.17 -0.55 4.50
N LEU A 68 -18.27 -0.52 3.18
CA LEU A 68 -18.03 0.64 2.32
C LEU A 68 -19.32 1.07 1.59
N ASP A 69 -20.49 0.70 2.10
CA ASP A 69 -21.79 0.89 1.45
C ASP A 69 -22.15 2.34 1.16
N SER A 70 -21.55 3.28 1.89
CA SER A 70 -21.74 4.73 1.67
C SER A 70 -20.95 5.27 0.46
N LEU A 71 -20.12 4.45 -0.18
CA LEU A 71 -19.24 4.84 -1.27
C LEU A 71 -19.71 4.27 -2.61
N ASN A 72 -19.33 4.94 -3.69
CA ASN A 72 -19.44 4.39 -5.03
C ASN A 72 -18.33 3.34 -5.24
N VAL A 73 -18.62 2.09 -4.91
CA VAL A 73 -17.68 0.96 -5.05
C VAL A 73 -17.96 0.21 -6.35
N ARG A 74 -16.90 -0.07 -7.12
CA ARG A 74 -16.94 -0.94 -8.30
C ARG A 74 -15.83 -1.97 -8.23
N VAL A 75 -16.11 -3.14 -8.77
CA VAL A 75 -15.15 -4.26 -8.86
C VAL A 75 -14.94 -4.58 -10.33
N PHE A 76 -13.68 -4.63 -10.74
CA PHE A 76 -13.26 -5.07 -12.06
C PHE A 76 -12.27 -6.24 -11.94
N GLU A 77 -12.21 -7.10 -12.93
CA GLU A 77 -11.21 -8.17 -12.96
C GLU A 77 -9.80 -7.59 -13.01
N THR A 78 -9.59 -6.56 -13.81
CA THR A 78 -8.37 -5.77 -13.85
C THR A 78 -8.69 -4.29 -14.00
N ILE A 79 -7.89 -3.45 -13.31
CA ILE A 79 -7.97 -1.99 -13.48
C ILE A 79 -7.55 -1.52 -14.88
N ASN A 80 -6.86 -2.36 -15.63
CA ASN A 80 -6.35 -2.06 -16.98
C ASN A 80 -7.31 -2.50 -18.08
N ASP A 81 -8.57 -2.75 -17.81
CA ASP A 81 -9.53 -3.07 -18.84
C ASP A 81 -10.31 -1.83 -19.32
N HIS A 82 -10.98 -1.98 -20.48
CA HIS A 82 -11.74 -0.88 -21.10
C HIS A 82 -12.98 -0.47 -20.32
N ALA A 83 -13.62 -1.39 -19.59
CA ALA A 83 -14.79 -1.06 -18.78
C ALA A 83 -14.38 -0.24 -17.55
N CYS A 84 -13.25 -0.60 -16.93
CA CYS A 84 -12.67 0.20 -15.84
C CYS A 84 -12.27 1.60 -16.34
N LYS A 85 -11.60 1.67 -17.50
CA LYS A 85 -11.24 2.95 -18.14
C LYS A 85 -12.47 3.84 -18.31
N HIS A 86 -13.53 3.32 -18.94
CA HIS A 86 -14.77 4.07 -19.17
C HIS A 86 -15.41 4.56 -17.88
N PHE A 87 -15.46 3.71 -16.85
CA PHE A 87 -15.96 4.11 -15.54
C PHE A 87 -15.15 5.25 -14.91
N ILE A 88 -13.81 5.23 -15.01
CA ILE A 88 -12.96 6.32 -14.54
C ILE A 88 -13.21 7.61 -15.32
N GLU A 89 -13.40 7.53 -16.65
CA GLU A 89 -13.73 8.68 -17.51
C GLU A 89 -15.06 9.32 -17.10
N GLU A 90 -16.09 8.52 -16.82
CA GLU A 90 -17.40 9.02 -16.34
C GLU A 90 -17.31 9.74 -15.00
N LEU A 91 -16.41 9.28 -14.11
CA LEU A 91 -16.20 9.91 -12.81
C LEU A 91 -15.45 11.25 -12.91
N ASP A 92 -14.78 11.54 -14.02
CA ASP A 92 -14.04 12.78 -14.27
C ASP A 92 -13.03 13.11 -13.15
N ILE A 93 -12.16 12.16 -12.83
CA ILE A 93 -11.27 12.15 -11.66
C ILE A 93 -10.10 13.13 -11.82
N ASP A 94 -9.83 13.90 -10.75
CA ASP A 94 -8.67 14.77 -10.67
C ASP A 94 -7.42 14.00 -10.19
N PHE A 95 -7.55 13.20 -9.12
CA PHE A 95 -6.41 12.55 -8.47
C PHE A 95 -6.70 11.11 -8.07
N CYS A 96 -5.69 10.25 -8.15
CA CYS A 96 -5.84 8.85 -7.83
C CYS A 96 -4.85 8.40 -6.75
N VAL A 97 -5.31 7.50 -5.88
CA VAL A 97 -4.46 6.76 -4.96
C VAL A 97 -4.52 5.28 -5.30
N VAL A 98 -3.37 4.66 -5.48
CA VAL A 98 -3.24 3.24 -5.77
C VAL A 98 -2.66 2.51 -4.57
N PHE A 99 -3.33 1.45 -4.12
CA PHE A 99 -2.83 0.63 -3.02
C PHE A 99 -3.00 -0.86 -3.31
N GLY A 100 -1.94 -1.47 -3.84
CA GLY A 100 -1.83 -2.92 -3.99
C GLY A 100 -2.69 -3.53 -5.08
N THR A 101 -2.82 -2.85 -6.21
CA THR A 101 -3.25 -3.41 -7.49
C THR A 101 -2.05 -3.97 -8.24
N ARG A 102 -2.27 -4.58 -9.39
CA ARG A 102 -1.23 -4.79 -10.39
C ARG A 102 -0.70 -3.44 -10.89
N LYS A 103 0.36 -3.50 -11.69
CA LYS A 103 0.88 -2.29 -12.36
C LYS A 103 -0.26 -1.60 -13.12
N VAL A 104 -0.41 -0.31 -12.88
CA VAL A 104 -1.36 0.53 -13.62
C VAL A 104 -0.72 0.92 -14.95
N GLU A 105 -1.41 0.64 -16.06
CA GLU A 105 -0.88 0.96 -17.38
C GLU A 105 -1.05 2.46 -17.72
N PRO A 106 -0.19 3.01 -18.60
CA PRO A 106 -0.18 4.45 -18.90
C PRO A 106 -1.53 5.01 -19.36
N PHE A 107 -2.34 4.22 -20.08
CA PHE A 107 -3.63 4.68 -20.58
C PHE A 107 -4.68 4.89 -19.47
N ILE A 108 -4.48 4.27 -18.29
CA ILE A 108 -5.27 4.53 -17.07
C ILE A 108 -4.67 5.69 -16.30
N ILE A 109 -3.35 5.73 -16.13
CA ILE A 109 -2.66 6.82 -15.40
C ILE A 109 -2.99 8.19 -16.01
N ASN A 110 -3.02 8.27 -17.33
CA ASN A 110 -3.28 9.51 -18.08
C ASN A 110 -4.73 10.03 -17.96
N LEU A 111 -5.64 9.29 -17.32
CA LEU A 111 -7.01 9.75 -17.05
C LEU A 111 -7.09 10.69 -15.85
N PHE A 112 -6.10 10.66 -14.97
CA PHE A 112 -6.08 11.47 -13.75
C PHE A 112 -5.44 12.84 -14.02
N LYS A 113 -6.23 13.91 -13.95
CA LYS A 113 -5.84 15.28 -14.36
C LYS A 113 -4.62 15.81 -13.62
N ASP A 114 -4.55 15.54 -12.30
CA ASP A 114 -3.48 16.00 -11.42
C ASP A 114 -2.51 14.87 -11.05
N GLY A 115 -2.66 13.67 -11.66
CA GLY A 115 -1.81 12.52 -11.49
C GLY A 115 -2.30 11.50 -10.48
N ALA A 116 -1.41 10.58 -10.13
CA ALA A 116 -1.70 9.48 -9.24
C ALA A 116 -0.50 9.14 -8.36
N ILE A 117 -0.77 8.79 -7.11
CA ILE A 117 0.22 8.29 -6.16
C ILE A 117 0.00 6.81 -5.87
N ASN A 118 1.10 6.12 -5.58
CA ASN A 118 1.10 4.73 -5.15
C ASN A 118 1.54 4.62 -3.69
N VAL A 119 0.88 3.73 -2.97
CA VAL A 119 1.25 3.32 -1.62
C VAL A 119 2.12 2.08 -1.72
N HIS A 120 3.41 2.25 -1.60
CA HIS A 120 4.39 1.18 -1.59
C HIS A 120 4.78 0.82 -0.15
N ARG A 121 4.57 -0.45 0.23
CA ARG A 121 5.00 -0.96 1.54
C ARG A 121 6.45 -1.39 1.48
N GLY A 122 7.34 -0.42 1.60
CA GLY A 122 8.79 -0.52 1.50
C GLY A 122 9.43 0.85 1.37
N ILE A 123 10.73 0.92 1.61
CA ILE A 123 11.53 2.09 1.28
C ILE A 123 11.96 1.98 -0.18
N ALA A 124 11.28 2.69 -1.08
CA ALA A 124 11.41 2.50 -2.53
C ALA A 124 12.83 2.70 -3.06
N GLU A 125 13.60 3.57 -2.42
CA GLU A 125 15.01 3.81 -2.77
C GLU A 125 15.95 2.64 -2.41
N GLU A 126 15.47 1.66 -1.61
CA GLU A 126 16.21 0.45 -1.23
C GLU A 126 15.56 -0.82 -1.79
N TYR A 127 14.22 -0.94 -1.60
CA TYR A 127 13.46 -2.15 -1.85
C TYR A 127 12.24 -1.83 -2.70
N ARG A 128 12.22 -2.26 -3.97
CA ARG A 128 11.11 -2.11 -4.91
C ARG A 128 10.45 -3.47 -5.21
N GLY A 129 9.20 -3.47 -5.62
CA GLY A 129 8.45 -4.66 -6.03
C GLY A 129 7.59 -5.23 -4.92
N LEU A 130 7.71 -6.52 -4.65
CA LEU A 130 6.80 -7.27 -3.79
C LEU A 130 7.50 -7.79 -2.52
N ASP A 131 6.71 -7.96 -1.45
CA ASP A 131 7.19 -8.46 -0.14
C ASP A 131 8.42 -7.69 0.41
N THR A 132 8.56 -6.41 0.04
CA THR A 132 9.77 -5.61 0.21
C THR A 132 10.20 -5.43 1.66
N ASN A 133 9.27 -5.22 2.59
CA ASN A 133 9.59 -5.16 4.03
C ASN A 133 10.05 -6.53 4.57
N LEU A 134 9.51 -7.64 4.04
CA LEU A 134 9.99 -8.97 4.41
C LEU A 134 11.42 -9.21 3.88
N TRP A 135 11.72 -8.72 2.67
CA TRP A 135 13.08 -8.77 2.14
C TRP A 135 14.05 -7.93 2.95
N ALA A 136 13.63 -6.75 3.42
CA ALA A 136 14.45 -5.93 4.33
C ALA A 136 14.76 -6.66 5.63
N ILE A 137 13.80 -7.35 6.25
CA ILE A 137 14.01 -8.19 7.43
C ILE A 137 14.95 -9.35 7.10
N TYR A 138 14.75 -10.02 5.96
CA TYR A 138 15.63 -11.11 5.53
C TYR A 138 17.09 -10.65 5.39
N HIS A 139 17.32 -9.44 4.90
CA HIS A 139 18.65 -8.84 4.79
C HIS A 139 19.15 -8.20 6.10
N SER A 140 18.42 -8.32 7.21
CA SER A 140 18.75 -7.70 8.52
C SER A 140 18.78 -6.18 8.48
N ASP A 141 17.97 -5.58 7.66
CA ASP A 141 17.95 -4.13 7.37
C ASP A 141 16.67 -3.47 7.92
N LEU A 142 16.50 -3.54 9.26
CA LEU A 142 15.30 -3.02 9.94
C LEU A 142 15.07 -1.53 9.72
N LYS A 143 16.14 -0.75 9.53
CA LYS A 143 16.05 0.70 9.27
C LYS A 143 15.40 1.03 7.93
N ASN A 144 15.24 0.06 7.03
CA ASN A 144 14.61 0.22 5.72
C ASN A 144 13.29 -0.58 5.61
N VAL A 145 12.72 -1.00 6.74
CA VAL A 145 11.33 -1.46 6.82
C VAL A 145 10.43 -0.25 6.96
N GLY A 146 9.52 -0.01 6.01
CA GLY A 146 8.74 1.22 6.02
C GLY A 146 7.71 1.32 4.91
N VAL A 147 7.28 2.55 4.63
CA VAL A 147 6.29 2.89 3.61
C VAL A 147 6.77 4.08 2.79
N THR A 148 6.54 4.01 1.49
CA THR A 148 6.78 5.12 0.56
C THR A 148 5.49 5.48 -0.17
N ILE A 149 5.10 6.74 -0.13
CA ILE A 149 4.08 7.33 -1.00
C ILE A 149 4.82 8.04 -2.12
N HIS A 150 4.63 7.60 -3.35
CA HIS A 150 5.30 8.17 -4.52
C HIS A 150 4.35 8.33 -5.70
N TYR A 151 4.64 9.22 -6.63
CA TYR A 151 3.88 9.30 -7.87
C TYR A 151 4.00 8.02 -8.70
N LEU A 152 2.94 7.66 -9.42
CA LEU A 152 3.04 6.58 -10.40
C LEU A 152 4.03 6.96 -11.51
N ALA A 153 4.85 6.00 -11.92
CA ALA A 153 5.80 6.10 -12.99
C ALA A 153 5.71 4.91 -13.93
N LYS A 154 6.34 5.00 -15.10
CA LYS A 154 6.38 3.91 -16.10
C LYS A 154 6.96 2.61 -15.54
N GLU A 155 7.98 2.73 -14.69
CA GLU A 155 8.56 1.59 -13.97
C GLU A 155 7.99 1.50 -12.56
N LEU A 156 7.89 0.28 -12.03
CA LEU A 156 7.38 0.04 -10.69
C LEU A 156 8.25 0.69 -9.62
N ASP A 157 7.60 1.41 -8.72
CA ASP A 157 8.16 2.04 -7.51
C ASP A 157 9.34 3.00 -7.78
N THR A 158 9.33 3.70 -8.93
CA THR A 158 10.40 4.64 -9.33
C THR A 158 9.97 6.09 -9.42
N GLY A 159 8.71 6.40 -9.14
CA GLY A 159 8.21 7.78 -9.19
C GLY A 159 8.72 8.65 -8.05
N ASP A 160 8.54 9.96 -8.22
CA ASP A 160 8.94 10.95 -7.24
C ASP A 160 8.27 10.74 -5.89
N ILE A 161 9.05 10.84 -4.83
CA ILE A 161 8.60 10.57 -3.46
C ILE A 161 7.85 11.77 -2.89
N VAL A 162 6.62 11.53 -2.44
CA VAL A 162 5.80 12.47 -1.68
C VAL A 162 6.12 12.36 -0.18
N PHE A 163 6.05 11.14 0.36
CA PHE A 163 6.45 10.82 1.73
C PHE A 163 7.14 9.46 1.77
N GLN A 164 8.10 9.32 2.68
CA GLN A 164 8.77 8.06 2.95
C GLN A 164 9.16 8.02 4.42
N GLU A 165 8.68 7.00 5.14
CA GLU A 165 8.97 6.84 6.57
C GLU A 165 9.24 5.38 6.90
N CYS A 166 10.16 5.17 7.86
CA CYS A 166 10.43 3.85 8.41
C CYS A 166 9.37 3.50 9.46
N LEU A 167 9.07 2.21 9.59
CA LEU A 167 8.13 1.72 10.59
C LEU A 167 8.69 1.89 12.00
N SER A 168 7.83 2.37 12.89
CA SER A 168 8.01 2.22 14.32
C SER A 168 7.11 1.09 14.79
N TYR A 169 7.69 0.10 15.44
CA TYR A 169 6.96 -1.07 15.98
C TYR A 169 7.51 -1.49 17.34
N PRO A 170 6.72 -2.19 18.17
CA PRO A 170 7.16 -2.66 19.48
C PRO A 170 8.41 -3.55 19.38
N ASN A 171 9.25 -3.51 20.41
CA ASN A 171 10.47 -4.32 20.48
C ASN A 171 10.21 -5.84 20.48
N ASN A 172 8.97 -6.27 20.72
CA ASN A 172 8.52 -7.66 20.69
C ASN A 172 7.57 -7.97 19.52
N ALA A 173 7.49 -7.08 18.51
CA ALA A 173 6.62 -7.25 17.35
C ALA A 173 6.85 -8.60 16.65
N LYS A 174 5.78 -9.18 16.14
CA LYS A 174 5.82 -10.42 15.37
C LYS A 174 5.67 -10.14 13.88
N VAL A 175 6.17 -11.06 13.04
CA VAL A 175 6.10 -10.90 11.58
C VAL A 175 4.65 -10.76 11.10
N PHE A 176 3.71 -11.50 11.70
CA PHE A 176 2.29 -11.43 11.36
C PHE A 176 1.62 -10.08 11.72
N GLU A 177 2.23 -9.28 12.58
CA GLU A 177 1.74 -7.95 12.96
C GLU A 177 2.21 -6.85 11.99
N LEU A 178 3.26 -7.10 11.20
CA LEU A 178 3.90 -6.06 10.38
C LEU A 178 2.92 -5.40 9.42
N ARG A 179 2.05 -6.18 8.77
CA ARG A 179 1.08 -5.63 7.82
C ARG A 179 0.09 -4.67 8.49
N PHE A 180 -0.24 -4.89 9.76
CA PHE A 180 -1.03 -3.94 10.54
C PHE A 180 -0.28 -2.61 10.67
N TYR A 181 0.96 -2.61 11.16
CA TYR A 181 1.76 -1.37 11.31
C TYR A 181 2.00 -0.67 9.98
N GLU A 182 2.32 -1.43 8.94
CA GLU A 182 2.48 -0.91 7.57
C GLU A 182 1.19 -0.22 7.07
N THR A 183 0.03 -0.79 7.35
CA THR A 183 -1.25 -0.24 6.91
C THR A 183 -1.61 1.03 7.67
N VAL A 184 -1.35 1.07 8.97
CA VAL A 184 -1.55 2.28 9.80
C VAL A 184 -0.68 3.42 9.26
N LEU A 185 0.62 3.20 9.10
CA LEU A 185 1.54 4.19 8.54
C LEU A 185 1.15 4.60 7.12
N SER A 186 0.74 3.64 6.27
CA SER A 186 0.25 3.93 4.92
C SER A 186 -0.95 4.88 4.93
N ALA A 187 -1.90 4.67 5.84
CA ALA A 187 -3.05 5.55 5.97
C ALA A 187 -2.66 6.95 6.45
N GLU A 188 -1.78 7.06 7.44
CA GLU A 188 -1.29 8.33 7.98
C GLU A 188 -0.58 9.16 6.91
N LEU A 189 0.36 8.56 6.19
CA LEU A 189 1.11 9.25 5.14
C LEU A 189 0.20 9.64 3.96
N SER A 190 -0.75 8.78 3.58
CA SER A 190 -1.69 9.08 2.52
C SER A 190 -2.66 10.20 2.91
N ILE A 191 -3.15 10.22 4.15
CA ILE A 191 -3.98 11.32 4.66
C ILE A 191 -3.22 12.64 4.61
N LYS A 192 -1.95 12.65 5.02
CA LYS A 192 -1.08 13.83 4.94
C LYS A 192 -0.88 14.27 3.49
N ALA A 193 -0.61 13.34 2.57
CA ALA A 193 -0.46 13.63 1.15
C ALA A 193 -1.75 14.22 0.55
N LEU A 194 -2.90 13.61 0.84
CA LEU A 194 -4.19 14.06 0.31
C LEU A 194 -4.64 15.41 0.89
N LYS A 195 -4.38 15.69 2.16
CA LYS A 195 -4.61 17.03 2.74
C LYS A 195 -3.75 18.08 2.07
N ASN A 196 -2.47 17.79 1.84
CA ASN A 196 -1.57 18.70 1.12
C ASN A 196 -2.03 18.89 -0.35
N TYR A 197 -2.48 17.83 -1.02
CA TYR A 197 -3.05 17.92 -2.36
C TYR A 197 -4.28 18.84 -2.39
N LEU A 198 -5.23 18.66 -1.49
CA LEU A 198 -6.47 19.44 -1.42
C LEU A 198 -6.22 20.92 -1.12
N THR A 199 -5.14 21.25 -0.45
CA THR A 199 -4.72 22.63 -0.15
C THR A 199 -3.72 23.22 -1.15
N GLY A 200 -3.34 22.48 -2.20
CA GLY A 200 -2.37 22.92 -3.21
C GLY A 200 -0.91 22.91 -2.71
N ASN A 201 -0.63 22.24 -1.61
CA ASN A 201 0.69 22.22 -0.96
C ASN A 201 1.40 20.86 -1.10
N LEU A 202 0.96 19.99 -2.02
CA LEU A 202 1.59 18.70 -2.25
C LEU A 202 2.97 18.91 -2.87
N THR A 203 4.01 18.51 -2.14
CA THR A 203 5.40 18.56 -2.61
C THR A 203 5.94 17.15 -2.81
N TYR A 204 6.96 17.03 -3.63
CA TYR A 204 7.64 15.77 -3.92
C TYR A 204 9.11 16.01 -4.23
N ARG A 205 9.89 14.96 -4.17
CA ARG A 205 11.29 14.95 -4.57
C ARG A 205 11.61 13.77 -5.47
N PRO A 206 12.59 13.89 -6.40
CA PRO A 206 13.11 12.74 -7.11
C PRO A 206 13.69 11.68 -6.15
N GLN A 207 13.65 10.42 -6.54
CA GLN A 207 14.41 9.38 -5.87
C GLN A 207 15.92 9.62 -6.11
N ILE A 208 16.72 9.56 -5.05
CA ILE A 208 18.19 9.75 -5.16
C ILE A 208 18.90 8.50 -5.70
N LYS A 209 18.25 7.34 -5.58
CA LYS A 209 18.72 6.08 -6.15
C LYS A 209 17.57 5.17 -6.49
N LYS A 210 17.80 4.22 -7.38
CA LYS A 210 16.86 3.18 -7.75
C LYS A 210 17.09 1.94 -6.88
N GLY A 211 16.15 1.67 -5.97
CA GLY A 211 16.19 0.49 -5.10
C GLY A 211 16.23 -0.82 -5.88
N ARG A 212 16.74 -1.87 -5.25
CA ARG A 212 16.75 -3.21 -5.83
C ARG A 212 15.32 -3.74 -5.96
N TYR A 213 15.01 -4.36 -7.11
CA TYR A 213 13.72 -4.97 -7.36
C TYR A 213 13.65 -6.38 -6.76
N TYR A 214 12.56 -6.66 -6.05
CA TYR A 214 12.24 -7.95 -5.46
C TYR A 214 10.88 -8.46 -5.94
N SER A 215 10.78 -9.77 -6.13
CA SER A 215 9.53 -10.48 -6.39
C SER A 215 8.92 -11.02 -5.08
N PHE A 216 7.86 -11.81 -5.18
CA PHE A 216 7.32 -12.55 -4.04
C PHE A 216 8.40 -13.34 -3.33
N MET A 217 8.37 -13.32 -2.01
CA MET A 217 9.29 -14.13 -1.21
C MET A 217 8.79 -15.57 -1.14
N PRO A 218 9.64 -16.57 -1.49
CA PRO A 218 9.29 -17.97 -1.36
C PRO A 218 8.94 -18.37 0.08
N LEU A 219 8.01 -19.34 0.23
CA LEU A 219 7.57 -19.83 1.53
C LEU A 219 8.72 -20.23 2.46
N VAL A 220 9.66 -20.99 1.95
CA VAL A 220 10.83 -21.48 2.73
C VAL A 220 11.66 -20.33 3.33
N ILE A 221 11.69 -19.16 2.68
CA ILE A 221 12.38 -17.99 3.20
C ILE A 221 11.49 -17.27 4.23
N LYS A 222 10.19 -17.17 3.98
CA LYS A 222 9.24 -16.56 4.94
C LYS A 222 9.24 -17.28 6.29
N GLU A 223 9.37 -18.60 6.30
CA GLU A 223 9.43 -19.41 7.53
C GLU A 223 10.61 -19.07 8.44
N LEU A 224 11.67 -18.49 7.90
CA LEU A 224 12.83 -18.05 8.68
C LEU A 224 12.63 -16.69 9.37
N LEU A 225 11.66 -15.88 8.89
CA LEU A 225 11.53 -14.50 9.32
C LEU A 225 11.11 -14.32 10.79
N PRO A 226 10.25 -15.16 11.41
CA PRO A 226 9.87 -14.99 12.81
C PRO A 226 11.07 -14.99 13.75
N LEU A 227 11.94 -16.01 13.64
CA LEU A 227 13.15 -16.10 14.45
C LEU A 227 14.15 -14.98 14.13
N LYS A 228 14.24 -14.62 12.85
CA LYS A 228 15.15 -13.57 12.41
C LYS A 228 14.71 -12.20 12.93
N LEU A 229 13.43 -11.86 12.84
CA LEU A 229 12.90 -10.61 13.35
C LEU A 229 13.08 -10.49 14.85
N GLU A 230 12.76 -11.55 15.60
CA GLU A 230 12.95 -11.57 17.07
C GLU A 230 14.40 -11.28 17.45
N LYS A 231 15.37 -11.93 16.78
CA LYS A 231 16.79 -11.68 17.01
C LYS A 231 17.21 -10.27 16.67
N LEU A 232 16.71 -9.73 15.55
CA LEU A 232 17.03 -8.38 15.12
C LEU A 232 16.49 -7.33 16.09
N LEU A 233 15.25 -7.50 16.58
CA LEU A 233 14.64 -6.59 17.54
C LEU A 233 15.37 -6.58 18.88
N LYS A 234 15.77 -7.75 19.38
CA LYS A 234 16.61 -7.84 20.58
C LYS A 234 17.93 -7.09 20.44
N ASN A 235 18.56 -7.14 19.27
CA ASN A 235 19.82 -6.42 19.03
C ASN A 235 19.63 -4.91 18.77
N TYR A 236 18.44 -4.50 18.34
CA TYR A 236 18.14 -3.10 18.00
C TYR A 236 17.69 -2.29 19.23
N TYR A 237 17.01 -2.92 20.19
CA TYR A 237 16.46 -2.29 21.39
C TYR A 237 17.18 -2.70 22.70
N GLY A 238 18.05 -3.70 22.67
CA GLY A 238 18.86 -4.16 23.80
C GLY A 238 20.21 -3.52 23.79
#